data_ae536f50a4d5fd9c1aa919267c16848d
#
_entry.id   ae536f50a4d5fd9c1aa919267c16848d
#
_cell.length_a   1.000
_cell.length_b   1.000
_cell.length_c   1.000
_cell.angle_alpha   90.00
_cell.angle_beta   90.00
_cell.angle_gamma   90.00
#
_symmetry.space_group_name_H-M   'P 1'
#
loop_
_entity.id
_entity.type
_entity.pdbx_description
1 polymer ?
#
loop_
_entity_poly.entity_id
_entity_poly.type
_entity_poly.pdbx_seq_one_letter_code
_entity_poly.pdbx_strand_id
1 'polypeptide(L)' 'MKYYVYILTNKHCTVLYTGVTSDLIRRVYQHKNHLDQDSFTAKYKVTKLVYFEETSDVKAALER' A
#
# COMPACT_ATOMS: atom_id res chain seq x y z
N MET A 1 15.48 3.88 10.62
CA MET A 1 14.64 2.96 9.85
C MET A 1 13.82 3.73 8.82
N LYS A 2 13.75 3.23 7.60
CA LYS A 2 13.00 3.90 6.55
C LYS A 2 11.59 3.36 6.45
N TYR A 3 10.64 4.24 6.16
CA TYR A 3 9.24 3.89 5.96
C TYR A 3 8.78 4.42 4.61
N TYR A 4 7.73 3.80 4.10
CA TYR A 4 7.14 4.18 2.82
C TYR A 4 5.66 4.43 3.00
N VAL A 5 5.19 5.57 2.52
CA VAL A 5 3.76 5.82 2.30
C VAL A 5 3.48 5.44 0.86
N TYR A 6 2.48 4.62 0.64
CA TYR A 6 2.18 4.13 -0.70
C TYR A 6 0.69 4.19 -0.97
N ILE A 7 0.34 4.29 -2.26
CA ILE A 7 -1.05 4.29 -2.70
C ILE A 7 -1.20 3.17 -3.73
N LEU A 8 -2.17 2.31 -3.48
CA LEU A 8 -2.57 1.25 -4.40
C LEU A 8 -3.96 1.56 -4.95
N THR A 9 -4.22 1.07 -6.15
CA THR A 9 -5.53 1.20 -6.77
C THR A 9 -5.91 -0.11 -7.44
N ASN A 10 -7.20 -0.23 -7.81
CA ASN A 10 -7.67 -1.35 -8.61
C ASN A 10 -7.42 -1.08 -10.09
N LYS A 11 -7.74 -2.05 -10.94
CA LYS A 11 -7.54 -1.95 -12.39
C LYS A 11 -8.19 -0.72 -13.00
N HIS A 12 -9.35 -0.33 -12.49
CA HIS A 12 -10.14 0.78 -13.05
C HIS A 12 -9.90 2.11 -12.37
N CYS A 13 -8.97 2.15 -11.39
CA CYS A 13 -8.64 3.36 -10.63
C CYS A 13 -9.86 3.98 -9.93
N THR A 14 -10.80 3.15 -9.50
CA THR A 14 -12.01 3.63 -8.81
C THR A 14 -11.91 3.50 -7.30
N VAL A 15 -10.96 2.72 -6.80
CA VAL A 15 -10.75 2.51 -5.36
C VAL A 15 -9.28 2.79 -5.05
N LEU A 16 -9.03 3.60 -4.01
CA LEU A 16 -7.68 3.90 -3.54
C LEU A 16 -7.47 3.34 -2.15
N TYR A 17 -6.26 2.84 -1.91
CA TYR A 17 -5.82 2.40 -0.59
C TYR A 17 -4.49 3.05 -0.28
N THR A 18 -4.41 3.73 0.87
CA THR A 18 -3.17 4.34 1.35
C THR A 18 -2.65 3.54 2.53
N GLY A 19 -1.37 3.18 2.48
CA GLY A 19 -0.74 2.41 3.54
C GLY A 19 0.64 2.94 3.90
N VAL A 20 1.16 2.45 5.01
CA VAL A 20 2.52 2.75 5.48
C VAL A 20 3.20 1.42 5.78
N THR A 21 4.45 1.28 5.33
CA THR A 21 5.21 0.06 5.58
C THR A 21 6.70 0.37 5.65
N SER A 22 7.43 -0.47 6.37
CA SER A 22 8.90 -0.42 6.36
C SER A 22 9.49 -1.30 5.25
N ASP A 23 8.67 -2.10 4.57
CA ASP A 23 9.12 -2.99 3.49
C ASP A 23 8.10 -2.93 2.35
N LEU A 24 8.31 -1.97 1.44
CA LEU A 24 7.37 -1.69 0.35
C LEU A 24 7.25 -2.87 -0.62
N ILE A 25 8.37 -3.46 -1.00
CA ILE A 25 8.38 -4.56 -1.99
C ILE A 25 7.58 -5.75 -1.45
N ARG A 26 7.82 -6.14 -0.21
CA ARG A 26 7.11 -7.23 0.42
C ARG A 26 5.62 -6.93 0.54
N ARG A 27 5.28 -5.70 0.92
CA ARG A 27 3.88 -5.31 1.11
C ARG A 27 3.10 -5.34 -0.21
N VAL A 28 3.70 -4.82 -1.28
CA VAL A 28 3.08 -4.86 -2.60
C VAL A 28 2.91 -6.31 -3.05
N TYR A 29 3.91 -7.15 -2.82
CA TYR A 29 3.81 -8.58 -3.12
C TYR A 29 2.63 -9.24 -2.39
N GLN A 30 2.47 -8.95 -1.10
CA GLN A 30 1.37 -9.49 -0.31
C GLN A 30 0.01 -9.07 -0.87
N HIS A 31 -0.12 -7.81 -1.28
CA HIS A 31 -1.37 -7.31 -1.86
C HIS A 31 -1.67 -7.99 -3.20
N LYS A 32 -0.68 -8.12 -4.06
CA LYS A 32 -0.86 -8.75 -5.38
C LYS A 32 -1.26 -10.22 -5.29
N ASN A 33 -0.76 -10.92 -4.28
CA ASN A 33 -1.01 -12.35 -4.12
C ASN A 33 -2.17 -12.64 -3.16
N HIS A 34 -2.85 -11.60 -2.66
CA HIS A 34 -4.03 -11.72 -1.80
C HIS A 34 -3.77 -12.62 -0.59
N LEU A 35 -2.60 -12.48 0.05
CA LEU A 35 -2.22 -13.30 1.20
C LEU A 35 -3.12 -13.03 2.40
N ASP A 36 -3.77 -11.88 2.44
CA ASP A 36 -4.80 -11.54 3.43
C ASP A 36 -6.12 -11.37 2.68
N GLN A 37 -6.84 -12.47 2.46
CA GLN A 37 -8.04 -12.49 1.63
C GLN A 37 -9.22 -11.72 2.23
N ASP A 38 -9.20 -11.48 3.54
CA ASP A 38 -10.26 -10.73 4.21
C ASP A 38 -9.96 -9.24 4.25
N SER A 39 -8.82 -8.80 3.73
CA SER A 39 -8.45 -7.40 3.74
C SER A 39 -9.23 -6.60 2.71
N PHE A 40 -9.28 -5.28 2.92
CA PHE A 40 -9.87 -4.34 1.97
C PHE A 40 -9.24 -4.49 0.59
N THR A 41 -7.92 -4.60 0.52
CA THR A 41 -7.21 -4.68 -0.76
C THR A 41 -7.53 -5.94 -1.53
N ALA A 42 -7.73 -7.07 -0.86
CA ALA A 42 -8.13 -8.30 -1.52
C ALA A 42 -9.56 -8.23 -2.03
N LYS A 43 -10.46 -7.68 -1.22
CA LYS A 43 -11.88 -7.57 -1.57
C LYS A 43 -12.10 -6.74 -2.83
N TYR A 44 -11.37 -5.63 -2.96
CA TYR A 44 -11.54 -4.70 -4.07
C TYR A 44 -10.47 -4.85 -5.14
N LYS A 45 -9.62 -5.88 -5.01
CA LYS A 45 -8.54 -6.17 -5.97
C LYS A 45 -7.62 -4.96 -6.17
N VAL A 46 -7.24 -4.30 -5.07
CA VAL A 46 -6.38 -3.12 -5.09
C VAL A 46 -4.94 -3.60 -5.08
N THR A 47 -4.37 -3.81 -6.27
CA THR A 47 -3.05 -4.42 -6.42
C THR A 47 -2.06 -3.56 -7.21
N LYS A 48 -2.50 -2.42 -7.75
CA LYS A 48 -1.68 -1.58 -8.61
C LYS A 48 -1.05 -0.45 -7.79
N LEU A 49 0.27 -0.45 -7.68
CA LEU A 49 1.00 0.63 -7.02
C LEU A 49 1.09 1.83 -7.96
N VAL A 50 0.52 2.96 -7.55
CA VAL A 50 0.50 4.18 -8.36
C VAL A 50 1.35 5.31 -7.77
N TYR A 51 1.73 5.21 -6.50
CA TYR A 51 2.52 6.22 -5.83
C TYR A 51 3.20 5.63 -4.61
N PHE A 52 4.41 6.09 -4.33
CA PHE A 52 5.05 5.84 -3.04
C PHE A 52 5.99 6.98 -2.69
N GLU A 53 6.23 7.15 -1.40
CA GLU A 53 7.14 8.16 -0.89
C GLU A 53 7.91 7.57 0.29
N GLU A 54 9.23 7.75 0.29
CA GLU A 54 10.10 7.28 1.36
C GLU A 54 10.25 8.35 2.43
N THR A 55 10.21 7.95 3.70
CA THR A 55 10.45 8.84 4.83
C THR A 55 11.17 8.09 5.95
N SER A 56 11.97 8.81 6.72
CA SER A 56 12.60 8.25 7.94
C SER A 56 11.78 8.52 9.20
N ASP A 57 10.68 9.26 9.07
CA ASP A 57 9.83 9.67 10.18
C ASP A 57 8.45 9.06 10.04
N VAL A 58 8.17 8.03 10.86
CA VAL A 58 6.89 7.32 10.81
C VAL A 58 5.70 8.24 11.15
N LYS A 59 5.90 9.23 12.01
CA LYS A 59 4.85 10.17 12.35
C LYS A 59 4.47 11.02 11.14
N ALA A 60 5.46 11.53 10.42
CA ALA A 60 5.21 12.26 9.18
C ALA A 60 4.53 11.38 8.13
N ALA A 61 4.92 10.11 8.05
CA ALA A 61 4.31 9.16 7.13
C ALA A 61 2.82 8.97 7.44
N LEU A 62 2.47 8.85 8.72
CA LEU A 62 1.09 8.66 9.14
C LEU A 62 0.22 9.89 8.94
N GLU A 63 0.82 11.09 8.92
CA GLU A 63 0.10 12.34 8.71
C GLU A 63 -0.16 12.66 7.24
N ARG A 64 0.48 11.95 6.33
CA ARG A 64 0.27 12.13 4.91
C ARG A 64 -0.92 11.30 4.46
#